data_769e08d7dd96400e7cac500edcbd6cfa
#
_entry.id   769e08d7dd96400e7cac500edcbd6cfa
#
_cell.length_a   1.000
_cell.length_b   1.000
_cell.length_c   1.000
_cell.angle_alpha   90.00
_cell.angle_beta   90.00
_cell.angle_gamma   90.00
#
_symmetry.space_group_name_H-M   'P 1'
#
loop_
_entity.id
_entity.type
_entity.pdbx_description
1 polymer ?
#
loop_
_entity_poly.entity_id
_entity_poly.type
_entity_poly.pdbx_seq_one_letter_code
_entity_poly.pdbx_strand_id
1 'polypeptide(L)'
;MNSNKELLNDDTISQFFIHYFKEGDVYFNIPLPPHKKTVNDFVYVIKGKMTKSVGIDSFELFENDLLFTPKNNITSTSLLSKDLEGFYCHFSDEFIGANPFLDMLHTQPSINDYFHFTNQDSTNLFFILTRIRNLYLSRKEQPGNYRLISFYLSTVIAELFLTFREKPINPEKKKDVFYKFNALVHAHFKQNWTIKEYAFNLNSTPNHLNKRIKKETGKTASEI
;
A
#
# COMPACT_ATOMS: atom_id res chain seq x y z
N MET A 1 26.77 11.06 -7.11
CA MET A 1 26.25 10.98 -5.72
C MET A 1 24.80 11.43 -5.59
N ASN A 2 23.99 11.36 -6.62
CA ASN A 2 22.58 11.88 -6.60
C ASN A 2 21.52 10.81 -6.94
N SER A 3 21.88 9.55 -7.14
CA SER A 3 20.93 8.51 -7.57
C SER A 3 20.01 7.99 -6.45
N ASN A 4 20.38 8.16 -5.18
CA ASN A 4 19.58 7.62 -4.05
C ASN A 4 18.37 8.51 -3.67
N LYS A 5 18.36 9.79 -4.08
CA LYS A 5 17.23 10.69 -3.85
C LYS A 5 16.08 10.47 -4.82
N GLU A 6 16.36 9.98 -6.03
CA GLU A 6 15.34 9.79 -7.08
C GLU A 6 14.38 8.62 -6.81
N LEU A 7 14.84 7.59 -6.08
CA LEU A 7 13.98 6.46 -5.71
C LEU A 7 13.06 6.74 -4.53
N LEU A 8 13.35 7.80 -3.78
CA LEU A 8 12.62 8.16 -2.55
C LEU A 8 11.66 9.34 -2.76
N ASN A 9 11.77 10.06 -3.87
CA ASN A 9 10.91 11.21 -4.17
C ASN A 9 9.77 10.77 -5.08
N ASP A 10 8.59 10.58 -4.52
CA ASP A 10 7.37 10.19 -5.23
C ASP A 10 7.00 11.13 -6.39
N ASP A 11 7.49 12.37 -6.41
CA ASP A 11 7.18 13.38 -7.44
C ASP A 11 7.87 13.16 -8.80
N THR A 12 8.86 12.27 -8.87
CA THR A 12 9.58 11.92 -10.12
C THR A 12 9.32 10.50 -10.59
N ILE A 13 8.37 9.83 -9.95
CA ILE A 13 8.17 8.39 -10.09
C ILE A 13 7.46 8.04 -11.39
N SER A 14 8.05 7.09 -12.12
CA SER A 14 7.41 6.42 -13.25
C SER A 14 6.09 5.76 -12.80
N GLN A 15 5.13 5.64 -13.72
CA GLN A 15 3.84 5.00 -13.45
C GLN A 15 3.96 3.58 -12.86
N PHE A 16 5.11 2.94 -13.01
CA PHE A 16 5.41 1.62 -12.48
C PHE A 16 6.90 1.45 -12.19
N PHE A 17 7.20 0.83 -11.05
CA PHE A 17 8.55 0.42 -10.66
C PHE A 17 8.48 -0.87 -9.83
N ILE A 18 9.45 -1.77 -10.03
CA ILE A 18 9.66 -2.94 -9.20
C ILE A 18 11.14 -3.16 -8.95
N HIS A 19 11.49 -3.45 -7.72
CA HIS A 19 12.85 -3.72 -7.28
C HIS A 19 12.89 -4.95 -6.38
N TYR A 20 13.86 -5.82 -6.63
CA TYR A 20 14.20 -6.92 -5.75
C TYR A 20 15.38 -6.50 -4.89
N PHE A 21 15.17 -6.37 -3.61
CA PHE A 21 16.21 -5.99 -2.65
C PHE A 21 16.71 -7.21 -1.87
N LYS A 22 17.98 -7.16 -1.51
CA LYS A 22 18.67 -8.19 -0.72
C LYS A 22 19.83 -7.58 0.07
N GLU A 23 20.50 -8.38 0.89
CA GLU A 23 21.68 -7.95 1.63
C GLU A 23 22.70 -7.23 0.75
N GLY A 24 23.17 -6.08 1.22
CA GLY A 24 24.10 -5.21 0.48
C GLY A 24 23.45 -4.31 -0.57
N ASP A 25 22.12 -4.33 -0.71
CA ASP A 25 21.41 -3.42 -1.60
C ASP A 25 21.47 -1.99 -1.08
N VAL A 26 22.04 -1.08 -1.87
CA VAL A 26 22.22 0.33 -1.50
C VAL A 26 20.91 1.14 -1.44
N TYR A 27 19.86 0.65 -2.08
CA TYR A 27 18.57 1.35 -2.15
C TYR A 27 17.66 1.08 -0.96
N PHE A 28 17.84 -0.07 -0.29
CA PHE A 28 16.96 -0.54 0.78
C PHE A 28 17.60 -0.61 2.17
N ASN A 29 18.84 -0.15 2.31
CA ASN A 29 19.59 -0.23 3.56
C ASN A 29 19.37 0.96 4.52
N ILE A 30 18.46 1.88 4.20
CA ILE A 30 18.28 3.11 4.97
C ILE A 30 16.84 3.22 5.43
N PRO A 31 16.60 3.40 6.75
CA PRO A 31 15.27 3.76 7.25
C PRO A 31 14.73 5.01 6.54
N LEU A 32 13.46 4.99 6.16
CA LEU A 32 12.82 6.11 5.50
C LEU A 32 12.00 6.92 6.48
N PRO A 33 12.23 8.24 6.59
CA PRO A 33 11.41 9.12 7.41
C PRO A 33 9.96 9.17 6.90
N PRO A 34 9.02 9.67 7.71
CA PRO A 34 7.65 9.85 7.27
C PRO A 34 7.54 10.69 6.00
N HIS A 35 6.88 10.14 4.99
CA HIS A 35 6.61 10.81 3.71
C HIS A 35 5.25 10.39 3.16
N LYS A 36 4.62 11.26 2.37
CA LYS A 36 3.32 10.97 1.74
C LYS A 36 3.52 10.21 0.43
N LYS A 37 2.75 9.15 0.24
CA LYS A 37 2.72 8.39 -1.01
C LYS A 37 1.84 9.06 -2.05
N THR A 38 2.33 9.20 -3.27
CA THR A 38 1.56 9.71 -4.42
C THR A 38 1.01 8.57 -5.29
N VAL A 39 1.57 7.38 -5.17
CA VAL A 39 1.19 6.15 -5.87
C VAL A 39 0.96 5.02 -4.86
N ASN A 40 0.30 3.96 -5.30
CA ASN A 40 0.19 2.74 -4.50
C ASN A 40 1.53 2.03 -4.45
N ASP A 41 1.86 1.41 -3.33
CA ASP A 41 2.99 0.50 -3.25
C ASP A 41 2.67 -0.76 -2.44
N PHE A 42 3.52 -1.75 -2.59
CA PHE A 42 3.63 -2.84 -1.65
C PHE A 42 5.09 -3.24 -1.43
N VAL A 43 5.34 -3.77 -0.25
CA VAL A 43 6.59 -4.47 0.08
C VAL A 43 6.25 -5.92 0.42
N TYR A 44 7.00 -6.85 -0.16
CA TYR A 44 6.88 -8.28 0.12
C TYR A 44 8.20 -8.79 0.66
N VAL A 45 8.18 -9.38 1.87
CA VAL A 45 9.36 -9.89 2.57
C VAL A 45 9.50 -11.39 2.31
N ILE A 46 10.66 -11.78 1.77
CA ILE A 46 11.04 -13.18 1.50
C ILE A 46 11.91 -13.72 2.63
N LYS A 47 12.75 -12.85 3.20
CA LYS A 47 13.66 -13.21 4.29
C LYS A 47 13.93 -12.00 5.17
N GLY A 48 14.23 -12.24 6.45
CA GLY A 48 14.52 -11.19 7.41
C GLY A 48 13.26 -10.53 7.97
N LYS A 49 13.42 -9.30 8.44
CA LYS A 49 12.30 -8.53 9.00
C LYS A 49 12.46 -7.04 8.76
N MET A 50 11.33 -6.34 8.71
CA MET A 50 11.29 -4.88 8.65
C MET A 50 10.10 -4.33 9.42
N THR A 51 10.22 -3.08 9.87
CA THR A 51 9.09 -2.34 10.45
C THR A 51 8.72 -1.19 9.52
N LYS A 52 7.46 -1.16 9.09
CA LYS A 52 6.90 -0.08 8.26
C LYS A 52 5.64 0.46 8.92
N SER A 53 5.49 1.78 8.95
CA SER A 53 4.27 2.44 9.42
C SER A 53 3.47 2.96 8.23
N VAL A 54 2.14 2.83 8.30
CA VAL A 54 1.19 3.36 7.32
C VAL A 54 0.09 4.11 8.09
N GLY A 55 0.02 5.41 7.90
CA GLY A 55 -0.85 6.27 8.71
C GLY A 55 -0.44 6.21 10.17
N ILE A 56 -1.36 5.74 11.01
CA ILE A 56 -1.15 5.59 12.46
C ILE A 56 -0.75 4.15 12.87
N ASP A 57 -0.90 3.20 11.96
CA ASP A 57 -0.58 1.79 12.22
C ASP A 57 0.89 1.51 11.95
N SER A 58 1.48 0.62 12.76
CA SER A 58 2.84 0.12 12.59
C SER A 58 2.81 -1.39 12.42
N PHE A 59 3.53 -1.88 11.43
CA PHE A 59 3.57 -3.29 11.04
C PHE A 59 5.00 -3.81 11.15
N GLU A 60 5.17 -4.90 11.88
CA GLU A 60 6.37 -5.73 11.78
C GLU A 60 6.12 -6.80 10.72
N LEU A 61 6.94 -6.80 9.67
CA LEU A 61 6.86 -7.72 8.56
C LEU A 61 7.96 -8.77 8.68
N PHE A 62 7.58 -10.00 8.48
CA PHE A 62 8.45 -11.18 8.49
C PHE A 62 8.37 -11.91 7.15
N GLU A 63 9.04 -13.04 7.06
CA GLU A 63 8.97 -13.92 5.89
C GLU A 63 7.53 -14.27 5.49
N ASN A 64 7.23 -14.19 4.20
CA ASN A 64 5.91 -14.38 3.58
C ASN A 64 4.89 -13.26 3.87
N ASP A 65 5.32 -12.13 4.43
CA ASP A 65 4.46 -10.99 4.65
C ASP A 65 4.51 -10.01 3.48
N LEU A 66 3.35 -9.50 3.13
CA LEU A 66 3.20 -8.39 2.19
C LEU A 66 2.40 -7.28 2.87
N LEU A 67 2.92 -6.04 2.79
CA LEU A 67 2.20 -4.84 3.19
C LEU A 67 1.90 -3.99 1.97
N PHE A 68 0.61 -3.79 1.71
CA PHE A 68 0.12 -2.87 0.68
C PHE A 68 -0.05 -1.48 1.30
N THR A 69 0.40 -0.45 0.60
CA THR A 69 0.25 0.95 1.02
C THR A 69 -0.51 1.71 -0.06
N PRO A 70 -1.79 2.03 0.15
CA PRO A 70 -2.55 2.86 -0.78
C PRO A 70 -1.92 4.25 -0.93
N LYS A 71 -2.07 4.85 -2.10
CA LYS A 71 -1.71 6.26 -2.33
C LYS A 71 -2.37 7.18 -1.30
N ASN A 72 -1.77 8.34 -1.09
CA ASN A 72 -2.18 9.37 -0.14
C ASN A 72 -1.94 9.04 1.33
N ASN A 73 -1.46 7.85 1.70
CA ASN A 73 -1.04 7.54 3.05
C ASN A 73 0.34 8.13 3.36
N ILE A 74 0.55 8.49 4.63
CA ILE A 74 1.88 8.79 5.16
C ILE A 74 2.51 7.48 5.60
N THR A 75 3.73 7.21 5.16
CA THR A 75 4.44 5.98 5.49
C THR A 75 5.86 6.27 5.94
N SER A 76 6.41 5.40 6.76
CA SER A 76 7.83 5.41 7.15
C SER A 76 8.35 3.99 7.32
N THR A 77 9.66 3.82 7.24
CA THR A 77 10.33 2.55 7.50
C THR A 77 11.39 2.79 8.58
N SER A 78 11.38 2.01 9.65
CA SER A 78 12.24 2.27 10.81
C SER A 78 13.28 1.21 11.09
N LEU A 79 12.95 -0.07 10.90
CA LEU A 79 13.84 -1.18 11.19
C LEU A 79 13.98 -2.06 9.94
N LEU A 80 15.24 -2.40 9.63
CA LEU A 80 15.57 -3.33 8.55
C LEU A 80 16.62 -4.31 9.09
N SER A 81 16.34 -5.62 9.02
CA SER A 81 17.36 -6.61 9.36
C SER A 81 18.43 -6.69 8.27
N LYS A 82 19.64 -7.10 8.62
CA LYS A 82 20.76 -7.18 7.67
C LYS A 82 20.52 -8.17 6.54
N ASP A 83 19.81 -9.24 6.83
CA ASP A 83 19.46 -10.32 5.90
C ASP A 83 18.13 -10.09 5.19
N LEU A 84 17.59 -8.86 5.23
CA LEU A 84 16.33 -8.53 4.59
C LEU A 84 16.41 -8.74 3.08
N GLU A 85 15.44 -9.50 2.56
CA GLU A 85 15.29 -9.84 1.15
C GLU A 85 13.82 -9.79 0.75
N GLY A 86 13.52 -9.25 -0.43
CA GLY A 86 12.14 -9.15 -0.88
C GLY A 86 11.94 -8.30 -2.11
N PHE A 87 10.70 -7.94 -2.35
CA PHE A 87 10.29 -7.06 -3.44
C PHE A 87 9.67 -5.78 -2.92
N TYR A 88 10.03 -4.67 -3.53
CA TYR A 88 9.30 -3.42 -3.47
C TYR A 88 8.69 -3.13 -4.84
N CYS A 89 7.42 -2.76 -4.86
CA CYS A 89 6.74 -2.39 -6.09
C CYS A 89 5.86 -1.17 -5.83
N HIS A 90 5.89 -0.20 -6.75
CA HIS A 90 4.92 0.87 -6.76
C HIS A 90 4.27 1.03 -8.14
N PHE A 91 3.05 1.55 -8.16
CA PHE A 91 2.29 1.74 -9.38
C PHE A 91 1.20 2.79 -9.23
N SER A 92 0.92 3.51 -10.31
CA SER A 92 -0.22 4.42 -10.38
C SER A 92 -1.50 3.70 -10.76
N ASP A 93 -2.65 4.30 -10.45
CA ASP A 93 -3.96 3.76 -10.88
C ASP A 93 -4.08 3.74 -12.41
N GLU A 94 -3.49 4.75 -13.08
CA GLU A 94 -3.49 4.85 -14.54
C GLU A 94 -2.72 3.70 -15.19
N PHE A 95 -1.64 3.24 -14.55
CA PHE A 95 -0.85 2.13 -15.06
C PHE A 95 -1.64 0.81 -15.07
N ILE A 96 -2.40 0.56 -14.02
CA ILE A 96 -3.24 -0.64 -13.89
C ILE A 96 -4.53 -0.51 -14.70
N GLY A 97 -5.05 0.72 -14.85
CA GLY A 97 -6.36 0.98 -15.43
C GLY A 97 -7.51 0.57 -14.49
N ALA A 98 -8.72 0.43 -15.05
CA ALA A 98 -9.88 0.04 -14.28
C ALA A 98 -9.69 -1.37 -13.68
N ASN A 99 -9.58 -1.44 -12.36
CA ASN A 99 -9.39 -2.70 -11.63
C ASN A 99 -10.33 -2.75 -10.42
N PRO A 100 -11.40 -3.56 -10.47
CA PRO A 100 -12.40 -3.60 -9.40
C PRO A 100 -11.83 -4.09 -8.07
N PHE A 101 -10.79 -4.92 -8.08
CA PHE A 101 -10.16 -5.39 -6.85
C PHE A 101 -9.33 -4.29 -6.18
N LEU A 102 -8.64 -3.46 -6.97
CA LEU A 102 -7.93 -2.29 -6.45
C LEU A 102 -8.92 -1.27 -5.85
N ASP A 103 -10.04 -1.01 -6.54
CA ASP A 103 -11.09 -0.13 -6.02
C ASP A 103 -11.65 -0.66 -4.69
N MET A 104 -11.82 -1.97 -4.57
CA MET A 104 -12.24 -2.60 -3.32
C MET A 104 -11.17 -2.49 -2.22
N LEU A 105 -9.88 -2.65 -2.52
CA LEU A 105 -8.79 -2.43 -1.58
C LEU A 105 -8.78 -0.98 -1.06
N HIS A 106 -9.08 -0.01 -1.90
CA HIS A 106 -9.15 1.40 -1.51
C HIS A 106 -10.39 1.76 -0.67
N THR A 107 -11.52 1.10 -0.93
CA THR A 107 -12.82 1.51 -0.38
C THR A 107 -13.28 0.73 0.84
N GLN A 108 -12.69 -0.44 1.11
CA GLN A 108 -13.08 -1.26 2.25
C GLN A 108 -12.24 -0.91 3.49
N PRO A 109 -12.84 -0.26 4.52
CA PRO A 109 -12.11 0.18 5.73
C PRO A 109 -11.63 -0.96 6.62
N SER A 110 -12.01 -2.16 6.29
CA SER A 110 -11.67 -3.38 7.03
C SER A 110 -10.51 -4.15 6.42
N ILE A 111 -9.99 -3.69 5.29
CA ILE A 111 -8.83 -4.31 4.68
C ILE A 111 -7.62 -3.89 5.50
N ASN A 112 -7.05 -4.85 6.22
CA ASN A 112 -5.68 -4.72 6.66
C ASN A 112 -4.84 -4.72 5.41
N ASP A 113 -4.05 -3.69 5.22
CA ASP A 113 -3.07 -3.62 4.13
C ASP A 113 -1.96 -4.69 4.29
N TYR A 114 -2.02 -5.48 5.36
CA TYR A 114 -1.10 -6.55 5.74
C TYR A 114 -1.63 -7.94 5.38
N PHE A 115 -0.84 -8.70 4.65
CA PHE A 115 -1.13 -10.05 4.18
C PHE A 115 0.00 -11.00 4.60
N HIS A 116 -0.36 -12.13 5.17
CA HIS A 116 0.55 -13.25 5.43
C HIS A 116 0.17 -14.41 4.51
N PHE A 117 1.10 -14.87 3.71
CA PHE A 117 0.87 -15.94 2.73
C PHE A 117 1.27 -17.31 3.29
N THR A 118 0.57 -18.35 2.87
CA THR A 118 1.06 -19.73 3.06
C THR A 118 2.34 -19.94 2.25
N ASN A 119 3.13 -20.96 2.56
CA ASN A 119 4.34 -21.27 1.81
C ASN A 119 4.05 -21.50 0.31
N GLN A 120 2.91 -22.13 -0.01
CA GLN A 120 2.52 -22.36 -1.40
C GLN A 120 2.17 -21.07 -2.13
N ASP A 121 1.36 -20.20 -1.50
CA ASP A 121 0.95 -18.92 -2.10
C ASP A 121 2.12 -17.96 -2.20
N SER A 122 3.00 -17.96 -1.20
CA SER A 122 4.26 -17.22 -1.20
C SER A 122 5.15 -17.63 -2.38
N THR A 123 5.27 -18.93 -2.67
CA THR A 123 6.01 -19.44 -3.82
C THR A 123 5.40 -18.93 -5.14
N ASN A 124 4.09 -18.99 -5.28
CA ASN A 124 3.38 -18.48 -6.46
C ASN A 124 3.61 -16.98 -6.64
N LEU A 125 3.45 -16.21 -5.58
CA LEU A 125 3.67 -14.77 -5.59
C LEU A 125 5.13 -14.42 -5.99
N PHE A 126 6.11 -15.13 -5.44
CA PHE A 126 7.53 -14.97 -5.79
C PHE A 126 7.77 -15.15 -7.32
N PHE A 127 7.18 -16.20 -7.91
CA PHE A 127 7.31 -16.43 -9.35
C PHE A 127 6.67 -15.31 -10.18
N ILE A 128 5.48 -14.84 -9.78
CA ILE A 128 4.80 -13.74 -10.48
C ILE A 128 5.63 -12.46 -10.37
N LEU A 129 6.10 -12.08 -9.18
CA LEU A 129 6.91 -10.87 -8.97
C LEU A 129 8.25 -10.95 -9.71
N THR A 130 8.88 -12.11 -9.72
CA THR A 130 10.11 -12.35 -10.50
C THR A 130 9.84 -12.17 -11.99
N ARG A 131 8.72 -12.67 -12.50
CA ARG A 131 8.31 -12.49 -13.91
C ARG A 131 8.07 -11.02 -14.24
N ILE A 132 7.33 -10.29 -13.39
CA ILE A 132 7.09 -8.85 -13.53
C ILE A 132 8.44 -8.09 -13.59
N ARG A 133 9.36 -8.40 -12.67
CA ARG A 133 10.68 -7.77 -12.61
C ARG A 133 11.49 -8.03 -13.92
N ASN A 134 11.51 -9.24 -14.42
CA ASN A 134 12.21 -9.56 -15.65
C ASN A 134 11.64 -8.81 -16.87
N LEU A 135 10.31 -8.72 -16.97
CA LEU A 135 9.64 -7.90 -17.98
C LEU A 135 9.99 -6.41 -17.84
N TYR A 136 10.05 -5.92 -16.60
CA TYR A 136 10.41 -4.52 -16.32
C TYR A 136 11.87 -4.22 -16.72
N LEU A 137 12.80 -5.11 -16.47
CA LEU A 137 14.20 -4.92 -16.83
C LEU A 137 14.40 -4.89 -18.36
N SER A 138 13.64 -5.68 -19.12
CA SER A 138 13.70 -5.73 -20.60
C SER A 138 12.76 -4.74 -21.31
N ARG A 139 12.07 -3.85 -20.58
CA ARG A 139 11.03 -2.95 -21.13
C ARG A 139 11.51 -1.98 -22.20
N LYS A 140 12.78 -1.57 -22.15
CA LYS A 140 13.36 -0.65 -23.14
C LYS A 140 13.49 -1.30 -24.51
N GLU A 141 13.76 -2.61 -24.52
CA GLU A 141 13.92 -3.41 -25.74
C GLU A 141 12.58 -3.90 -26.27
N GLN A 142 11.61 -4.08 -25.38
CA GLN A 142 10.28 -4.62 -25.68
C GLN A 142 9.18 -3.75 -25.04
N PRO A 143 8.74 -2.67 -25.70
CA PRO A 143 7.74 -1.75 -25.11
C PRO A 143 6.39 -2.41 -24.75
N GLY A 144 6.02 -3.52 -25.43
CA GLY A 144 4.82 -4.30 -25.11
C GLY A 144 4.83 -4.93 -23.71
N ASN A 145 6.01 -5.05 -23.08
CA ASN A 145 6.14 -5.59 -21.75
C ASN A 145 5.39 -4.78 -20.68
N TYR A 146 5.23 -3.46 -20.85
CA TYR A 146 4.46 -2.65 -19.91
C TYR A 146 3.00 -3.11 -19.79
N ARG A 147 2.36 -3.44 -20.91
CA ARG A 147 1.00 -3.94 -20.89
C ARG A 147 0.91 -5.32 -20.24
N LEU A 148 1.90 -6.17 -20.49
CA LEU A 148 1.95 -7.49 -19.87
C LEU A 148 2.20 -7.40 -18.37
N ILE A 149 3.03 -6.45 -17.91
CA ILE A 149 3.26 -6.16 -16.49
C ILE A 149 1.93 -5.75 -15.82
N SER A 150 1.13 -4.88 -16.43
CA SER A 150 -0.15 -4.45 -15.83
C SER A 150 -1.13 -5.61 -15.64
N PHE A 151 -1.16 -6.59 -16.52
CA PHE A 151 -1.99 -7.80 -16.37
C PHE A 151 -1.49 -8.69 -15.23
N TYR A 152 -0.17 -8.94 -15.12
CA TYR A 152 0.38 -9.69 -14.00
C TYR A 152 0.16 -8.97 -12.67
N LEU A 153 0.32 -7.65 -12.63
CA LEU A 153 0.07 -6.86 -11.43
C LEU A 153 -1.40 -6.88 -11.03
N SER A 154 -2.33 -6.85 -12.00
CA SER A 154 -3.76 -7.04 -11.75
C SER A 154 -4.07 -8.41 -11.13
N THR A 155 -3.35 -9.46 -11.55
CA THR A 155 -3.46 -10.79 -10.92
C THR A 155 -2.99 -10.74 -9.47
N VAL A 156 -1.84 -10.14 -9.20
CA VAL A 156 -1.34 -9.96 -7.80
C VAL A 156 -2.39 -9.26 -6.94
N ILE A 157 -2.98 -8.17 -7.43
CA ILE A 157 -4.01 -7.43 -6.67
C ILE A 157 -5.26 -8.28 -6.44
N ALA A 158 -5.67 -9.09 -7.42
CA ALA A 158 -6.78 -10.01 -7.25
C ALA A 158 -6.49 -11.08 -6.19
N GLU A 159 -5.28 -11.65 -6.17
CA GLU A 159 -4.85 -12.61 -5.15
C GLU A 159 -4.83 -11.99 -3.76
N LEU A 160 -4.30 -10.76 -3.61
CA LEU A 160 -4.36 -10.03 -2.35
C LEU A 160 -5.79 -9.88 -1.85
N PHE A 161 -6.70 -9.48 -2.74
CA PHE A 161 -8.12 -9.32 -2.39
C PHE A 161 -8.78 -10.65 -1.98
N LEU A 162 -8.51 -11.74 -2.68
CA LEU A 162 -9.06 -13.07 -2.37
C LEU A 162 -8.52 -13.60 -1.05
N THR A 163 -7.21 -13.50 -0.81
CA THR A 163 -6.57 -13.86 0.47
C THR A 163 -7.18 -13.07 1.64
N PHE A 164 -7.55 -11.81 1.39
CA PHE A 164 -8.21 -10.98 2.39
C PHE A 164 -9.60 -11.49 2.76
N ARG A 165 -10.43 -11.91 1.80
CA ARG A 165 -11.81 -12.38 2.05
C ARG A 165 -11.88 -13.59 2.97
N GLU A 166 -10.83 -14.38 3.03
CA GLU A 166 -10.76 -15.59 3.86
C GLU A 166 -10.38 -15.28 5.33
N LYS A 167 -9.88 -14.08 5.63
CA LYS A 167 -9.50 -13.71 7.00
C LYS A 167 -10.68 -13.08 7.74
N PRO A 168 -10.96 -13.51 8.99
CA PRO A 168 -11.97 -12.85 9.81
C PRO A 168 -11.52 -11.40 10.09
N ILE A 169 -12.36 -10.46 9.69
CA ILE A 169 -12.15 -9.04 9.95
C ILE A 169 -12.17 -8.83 11.46
N ASN A 170 -11.13 -8.21 12.02
CA ASN A 170 -11.12 -7.85 13.43
C ASN A 170 -12.34 -6.97 13.74
N PRO A 171 -13.32 -7.48 14.57
CA PRO A 171 -14.59 -6.78 14.81
C PRO A 171 -14.41 -5.42 15.50
N GLU A 172 -13.28 -5.21 16.20
CA GLU A 172 -12.99 -3.95 16.86
C GLU A 172 -12.57 -2.86 15.87
N LYS A 173 -11.79 -3.21 14.86
CA LYS A 173 -11.45 -2.26 13.77
C LYS A 173 -12.67 -1.83 12.97
N LYS A 174 -13.66 -2.71 12.75
CA LYS A 174 -14.94 -2.33 12.11
C LYS A 174 -15.74 -1.26 12.86
N LYS A 175 -15.54 -1.15 14.16
CA LYS A 175 -16.24 -0.16 15.02
C LYS A 175 -15.54 1.19 15.02
N ASP A 176 -14.32 1.26 14.52
CA ASP A 176 -13.53 2.47 14.55
C ASP A 176 -14.10 3.54 13.59
N VAL A 177 -14.34 4.72 14.14
CA VAL A 177 -14.89 5.86 13.41
C VAL A 177 -13.92 6.36 12.36
N PHE A 178 -12.61 6.27 12.60
CA PHE A 178 -11.60 6.68 11.64
C PHE A 178 -11.62 5.79 10.38
N TYR A 179 -11.66 4.47 10.54
CA TYR A 179 -11.76 3.56 9.39
C TYR A 179 -13.02 3.78 8.57
N LYS A 180 -14.17 3.98 9.25
CA LYS A 180 -15.43 4.30 8.56
C LYS A 180 -15.37 5.64 7.85
N PHE A 181 -14.76 6.64 8.46
CA PHE A 181 -14.55 7.96 7.87
C PHE A 181 -13.68 7.87 6.61
N ASN A 182 -12.54 7.19 6.71
CA ASN A 182 -11.62 7.00 5.58
C ASN A 182 -12.31 6.31 4.40
N ALA A 183 -13.10 5.26 4.64
CA ALA A 183 -13.87 4.61 3.60
C ALA A 183 -14.85 5.53 2.89
N LEU A 184 -15.58 6.35 3.66
CA LEU A 184 -16.50 7.33 3.08
C LEU A 184 -15.75 8.41 2.30
N VAL A 185 -14.58 8.84 2.77
CA VAL A 185 -13.74 9.79 2.02
C VAL A 185 -13.33 9.17 0.68
N HIS A 186 -12.81 7.95 0.67
CA HIS A 186 -12.45 7.26 -0.57
C HIS A 186 -13.63 7.05 -1.52
N ALA A 187 -14.80 6.69 -0.99
CA ALA A 187 -16.00 6.49 -1.81
C ALA A 187 -16.56 7.78 -2.42
N HIS A 188 -16.39 8.91 -1.75
CA HIS A 188 -17.11 10.15 -2.06
C HIS A 188 -16.21 11.37 -2.31
N PHE A 189 -14.87 11.24 -2.35
CA PHE A 189 -13.96 12.39 -2.53
C PHE A 189 -14.21 13.18 -3.83
N LYS A 190 -14.70 12.52 -4.89
CA LYS A 190 -15.08 13.18 -6.16
C LYS A 190 -16.41 13.96 -6.08
N GLN A 191 -17.19 13.73 -5.04
CA GLN A 191 -18.50 14.35 -4.85
C GLN A 191 -18.44 15.60 -3.97
N ASN A 192 -17.23 16.00 -3.54
CA ASN A 192 -16.99 17.16 -2.70
C ASN A 192 -17.85 17.21 -1.41
N TRP A 193 -18.02 16.06 -0.77
CA TRP A 193 -18.77 15.99 0.48
C TRP A 193 -18.17 16.90 1.55
N THR A 194 -19.06 17.57 2.26
CA THR A 194 -18.70 18.38 3.43
C THR A 194 -18.51 17.49 4.67
N ILE A 195 -17.82 18.00 5.69
CA ILE A 195 -17.71 17.31 6.98
C ILE A 195 -19.09 17.00 7.61
N LYS A 196 -20.11 17.80 7.31
CA LYS A 196 -21.49 17.55 7.77
C LYS A 196 -22.04 16.27 7.15
N GLU A 197 -21.82 16.03 5.86
CA GLU A 197 -22.28 14.84 5.15
C GLU A 197 -21.56 13.59 5.64
N TYR A 198 -20.25 13.65 5.83
CA TYR A 198 -19.48 12.55 6.43
C TYR A 198 -19.97 12.24 7.86
N ALA A 199 -20.14 13.27 8.69
CA ALA A 199 -20.62 13.10 10.06
C ALA A 199 -22.03 12.50 10.10
N PHE A 200 -22.94 12.96 9.23
CA PHE A 200 -24.29 12.42 9.11
C PHE A 200 -24.27 10.92 8.79
N ASN A 201 -23.50 10.50 7.79
CA ASN A 201 -23.37 9.08 7.40
C ASN A 201 -22.71 8.21 8.47
N LEU A 202 -21.94 8.80 9.37
CA LEU A 202 -21.32 8.13 10.52
C LEU A 202 -22.16 8.21 11.80
N ASN A 203 -23.41 8.68 11.73
CA ASN A 203 -24.26 8.93 12.89
C ASN A 203 -23.54 9.76 13.97
N SER A 204 -22.85 10.82 13.55
CA SER A 204 -22.01 11.67 14.40
C SER A 204 -22.29 13.16 14.14
N THR A 205 -21.78 14.03 14.99
CA THR A 205 -21.74 15.47 14.71
C THR A 205 -20.37 15.85 14.11
N PRO A 206 -20.29 16.93 13.31
CA PRO A 206 -19.02 17.40 12.77
C PRO A 206 -17.93 17.63 13.84
N ASN A 207 -18.30 18.21 14.97
CA ASN A 207 -17.37 18.46 16.07
C ASN A 207 -16.89 17.16 16.72
N HIS A 208 -17.77 16.20 16.92
CA HIS A 208 -17.42 14.90 17.49
C HIS A 208 -16.52 14.10 16.52
N LEU A 209 -16.85 14.12 15.22
CA LEU A 209 -16.03 13.50 14.18
C LEU A 209 -14.63 14.11 14.17
N ASN A 210 -14.51 15.44 14.08
CA ASN A 210 -13.22 16.14 14.10
C ASN A 210 -12.39 15.79 15.34
N LYS A 211 -13.02 15.76 16.53
CA LYS A 211 -12.33 15.43 17.79
C LYS A 211 -11.80 14.00 17.79
N ARG A 212 -12.59 13.03 17.30
CA ARG A 212 -12.17 11.63 17.23
C ARG A 212 -11.04 11.42 16.23
N ILE A 213 -11.20 11.94 15.01
CA ILE A 213 -10.17 11.84 13.97
C ILE A 213 -8.87 12.49 14.45
N LYS A 214 -8.95 13.68 15.06
CA LYS A 214 -7.75 14.36 15.59
C LYS A 214 -7.06 13.58 16.69
N LYS A 215 -7.81 12.87 17.53
CA LYS A 215 -7.23 12.02 18.58
C LYS A 215 -6.41 10.87 17.98
N GLU A 216 -6.83 10.32 16.85
CA GLU A 216 -6.21 9.16 16.21
C GLU A 216 -5.10 9.53 15.23
N THR A 217 -5.25 10.65 14.52
CA THR A 217 -4.34 11.01 13.41
C THR A 217 -3.50 12.26 13.68
N GLY A 218 -3.79 13.00 14.75
CA GLY A 218 -3.22 14.33 15.02
C GLY A 218 -3.83 15.46 14.18
N LYS A 219 -4.68 15.14 13.18
CA LYS A 219 -5.33 16.10 12.28
C LYS A 219 -6.85 16.00 12.40
N THR A 220 -7.55 17.11 12.16
CA THR A 220 -9.02 17.08 12.09
C THR A 220 -9.49 16.39 10.81
N ALA A 221 -10.73 15.93 10.79
CA ALA A 221 -11.34 15.36 9.60
C ALA A 221 -11.37 16.35 8.41
N SER A 222 -11.37 17.65 8.68
CA SER A 222 -11.31 18.70 7.65
C SER A 222 -9.91 18.94 7.08
N GLU A 223 -8.86 18.41 7.75
CA GLU A 223 -7.45 18.53 7.34
C GLU A 223 -6.96 17.25 6.63
N ILE A 224 -7.77 16.22 6.58
CA ILE A 224 -7.53 14.97 5.87
C ILE A 224 -8.17 15.03 4.49
#